data_61dd0afee942624d7eb4f9631e634b7e
#
_entry.id   61dd0afee942624d7eb4f9631e634b7e
#
_cell.length_a   1.000
_cell.length_b   1.000
_cell.length_c   1.000
_cell.angle_alpha   90.00
_cell.angle_beta   90.00
_cell.angle_gamma   90.00
#
_symmetry.space_group_name_H-M   'P 1'
#
loop_
_entity.id
_entity.type
_entity.pdbx_description
1 polymer ?
#
loop_
_entity_poly.entity_id
_entity_poly.type
_entity_poly.pdbx_seq_one_letter_code
_entity_poly.pdbx_strand_id
1 'polypeptide(L)'
;INPNDTEQIAAAIHRALTMPVEEQLRRIERMQAVVSTQTVNKWAADFMKELADVCRHNEAVRRKRLTSETVAAEIVGPYRRAKRRLLLFDYDGTLAPIRSRPEEAVPSHRLCELLRTLGTDAANRVVICSGRDSGTLEKWFGGLPVSLAAEHGAFYKDRGAWRCNIRPASWDPKLSALLEHFARK
;
A
#
# COMPACT_ATOMS: atom_id res chain seq x y z
N ILE A 1 -15.44 -22.35 -11.07
CA ILE A 1 -15.74 -23.47 -10.14
C ILE A 1 -14.95 -23.21 -8.87
N ASN A 2 -15.64 -23.22 -7.73
CA ASN A 2 -14.96 -23.14 -6.44
C ASN A 2 -14.37 -24.51 -6.10
N PRO A 3 -13.05 -24.64 -5.87
CA PRO A 3 -12.41 -25.93 -5.57
C PRO A 3 -12.83 -26.55 -4.23
N ASN A 4 -13.47 -25.76 -3.36
CA ASN A 4 -13.99 -26.22 -2.07
C ASN A 4 -15.47 -26.59 -2.09
N ASP A 5 -16.15 -26.47 -3.23
CA ASP A 5 -17.57 -26.79 -3.42
C ASP A 5 -17.73 -28.07 -4.21
N THR A 6 -17.98 -29.16 -3.49
CA THR A 6 -18.10 -30.52 -4.06
C THR A 6 -19.27 -30.62 -5.04
N GLU A 7 -20.37 -29.91 -4.78
CA GLU A 7 -21.57 -29.96 -5.66
C GLU A 7 -21.30 -29.25 -6.98
N GLN A 8 -20.65 -28.10 -6.96
CA GLN A 8 -20.23 -27.39 -8.18
C GLN A 8 -19.23 -28.22 -9.00
N ILE A 9 -18.30 -28.91 -8.33
CA ILE A 9 -17.33 -29.80 -8.99
C ILE A 9 -18.06 -30.95 -9.67
N ALA A 10 -18.96 -31.64 -8.97
CA ALA A 10 -19.73 -32.75 -9.51
C ALA A 10 -20.61 -32.32 -10.71
N ALA A 11 -21.30 -31.20 -10.59
CA ALA A 11 -22.10 -30.63 -11.68
C ALA A 11 -21.24 -30.25 -12.90
N ALA A 12 -20.05 -29.72 -12.70
CA ALA A 12 -19.13 -29.36 -13.78
C ALA A 12 -18.59 -30.60 -14.51
N ILE A 13 -18.23 -31.67 -13.78
CA ILE A 13 -17.79 -32.94 -14.34
C ILE A 13 -18.92 -33.56 -15.14
N HIS A 14 -20.13 -33.63 -14.58
CA HIS A 14 -21.30 -34.15 -15.29
C HIS A 14 -21.55 -33.39 -16.59
N ARG A 15 -21.52 -32.06 -16.56
CA ARG A 15 -21.67 -31.22 -17.76
C ARG A 15 -20.59 -31.49 -18.80
N ALA A 16 -19.34 -31.69 -18.38
CA ALA A 16 -18.24 -31.98 -19.29
C ALA A 16 -18.43 -33.35 -19.97
N LEU A 17 -18.90 -34.37 -19.23
CA LEU A 17 -19.13 -35.73 -19.75
C LEU A 17 -20.36 -35.83 -20.65
N THR A 18 -21.37 -35.00 -20.42
CA THR A 18 -22.64 -35.02 -21.20
C THR A 18 -22.68 -34.00 -22.34
N MET A 19 -21.61 -33.21 -22.49
CA MET A 19 -21.49 -32.18 -23.52
C MET A 19 -21.45 -32.81 -24.93
N PRO A 20 -22.09 -32.19 -25.95
CA PRO A 20 -22.00 -32.64 -27.33
C PRO A 20 -20.55 -32.75 -27.82
N VAL A 21 -20.24 -33.79 -28.58
CA VAL A 21 -18.86 -34.07 -29.04
C VAL A 21 -18.25 -32.91 -29.81
N GLU A 22 -19.03 -32.24 -30.62
CA GLU A 22 -18.56 -31.05 -31.38
C GLU A 22 -18.11 -29.91 -30.46
N GLU A 23 -18.83 -29.67 -29.37
CA GLU A 23 -18.48 -28.68 -28.39
C GLU A 23 -17.25 -29.11 -27.58
N GLN A 24 -17.14 -30.39 -27.22
CA GLN A 24 -15.95 -30.94 -26.56
C GLN A 24 -14.71 -30.72 -27.42
N LEU A 25 -14.76 -31.11 -28.71
CA LEU A 25 -13.63 -30.92 -29.64
C LEU A 25 -13.24 -29.47 -29.76
N ARG A 26 -14.17 -28.55 -29.96
CA ARG A 26 -13.90 -27.10 -30.06
C ARG A 26 -13.26 -26.57 -28.80
N ARG A 27 -13.66 -27.01 -27.61
CA ARG A 27 -13.06 -26.60 -26.32
C ARG A 27 -11.66 -27.18 -26.14
N ILE A 28 -11.46 -28.46 -26.48
CA ILE A 28 -10.18 -29.13 -26.43
C ILE A 28 -9.18 -28.44 -27.35
N GLU A 29 -9.55 -28.14 -28.59
CA GLU A 29 -8.70 -27.43 -29.54
C GLU A 29 -8.24 -26.06 -28.99
N ARG A 30 -9.16 -25.29 -28.41
CA ARG A 30 -8.84 -24.02 -27.77
C ARG A 30 -7.88 -24.19 -26.59
N MET A 31 -8.11 -25.17 -25.73
CA MET A 31 -7.24 -25.45 -24.60
C MET A 31 -5.86 -25.90 -25.05
N GLN A 32 -5.78 -26.78 -26.07
CA GLN A 32 -4.52 -27.23 -26.65
C GLN A 32 -3.72 -26.07 -27.25
N ALA A 33 -4.38 -25.15 -27.97
CA ALA A 33 -3.74 -23.96 -28.51
C ALA A 33 -3.12 -23.07 -27.40
N VAL A 34 -3.79 -22.92 -26.26
CA VAL A 34 -3.24 -22.19 -25.11
C VAL A 34 -2.09 -22.94 -24.48
N VAL A 35 -2.25 -24.23 -24.17
CA VAL A 35 -1.23 -25.05 -23.51
C VAL A 35 0.02 -25.18 -24.36
N SER A 36 -0.11 -25.31 -25.68
CA SER A 36 1.04 -25.40 -26.60
C SER A 36 1.86 -24.12 -26.69
N THR A 37 1.24 -22.95 -26.42
CA THR A 37 1.91 -21.65 -26.43
C THR A 37 2.39 -21.21 -25.04
N GLN A 38 1.72 -21.63 -23.99
CA GLN A 38 2.04 -21.29 -22.60
C GLN A 38 2.85 -22.42 -21.93
N THR A 39 4.02 -22.69 -22.47
CA THR A 39 4.92 -23.71 -21.93
C THR A 39 5.66 -23.23 -20.69
N VAL A 40 6.16 -24.18 -19.89
CA VAL A 40 7.04 -23.88 -18.72
C VAL A 40 8.26 -23.05 -19.16
N ASN A 41 8.81 -23.36 -20.32
CA ASN A 41 9.96 -22.62 -20.86
C ASN A 41 9.60 -21.17 -21.19
N LYS A 42 8.45 -20.94 -21.78
CA LYS A 42 7.95 -19.59 -22.04
C LYS A 42 7.71 -18.83 -20.73
N TRP A 43 7.05 -19.45 -19.76
CA TRP A 43 6.83 -18.86 -18.44
C TRP A 43 8.15 -18.46 -17.78
N ALA A 44 9.14 -19.38 -17.78
CA ALA A 44 10.46 -19.10 -17.22
C ALA A 44 11.18 -17.94 -17.95
N ALA A 45 11.08 -17.90 -19.28
CA ALA A 45 11.67 -16.81 -20.06
C ALA A 45 11.00 -15.45 -19.76
N ASP A 46 9.67 -15.42 -19.70
CA ASP A 46 8.91 -14.22 -19.37
C ASP A 46 9.22 -13.75 -17.95
N PHE A 47 9.28 -14.67 -16.96
CA PHE A 47 9.67 -14.37 -15.58
C PHE A 47 11.10 -13.78 -15.48
N MET A 48 12.07 -14.41 -16.16
CA MET A 48 13.46 -13.92 -16.15
C MET A 48 13.59 -12.55 -16.82
N LYS A 49 12.80 -12.29 -17.85
CA LYS A 49 12.75 -10.99 -18.50
C LYS A 49 12.22 -9.92 -17.56
N GLU A 50 11.06 -10.15 -16.92
CA GLU A 50 10.48 -9.23 -15.94
C GLU A 50 11.45 -8.97 -14.79
N LEU A 51 12.10 -10.00 -14.26
CA LEU A 51 13.10 -9.87 -13.21
C LEU A 51 14.27 -8.97 -13.65
N ALA A 52 14.78 -9.18 -14.86
CA ALA A 52 15.86 -8.36 -15.40
C ALA A 52 15.42 -6.89 -15.60
N ASP A 53 14.16 -6.66 -16.01
CA ASP A 53 13.61 -5.32 -16.19
C ASP A 53 13.47 -4.60 -14.82
N VAL A 54 12.99 -5.29 -13.78
CA VAL A 54 12.93 -4.77 -12.41
C VAL A 54 14.34 -4.48 -11.87
N CYS A 55 15.29 -5.37 -12.08
CA CYS A 55 16.69 -5.14 -11.66
C CYS A 55 17.28 -3.90 -12.34
N ARG A 56 17.09 -3.75 -13.66
CA ARG A 56 17.55 -2.55 -14.40
C ARG A 56 16.90 -1.28 -13.90
N HIS A 57 15.58 -1.32 -13.64
CA HIS A 57 14.86 -0.18 -13.08
C HIS A 57 15.40 0.21 -11.70
N ASN A 58 15.59 -0.76 -10.83
CA ASN A 58 16.12 -0.53 -9.47
C ASN A 58 17.56 -0.01 -9.49
N GLU A 59 18.40 -0.49 -10.41
CA GLU A 59 19.75 0.05 -10.59
C GLU A 59 19.73 1.50 -11.09
N ALA A 60 18.84 1.85 -12.00
CA ALA A 60 18.68 3.23 -12.47
C ALA A 60 18.21 4.16 -11.33
N VAL A 61 17.31 3.68 -10.47
CA VAL A 61 16.88 4.42 -9.27
C VAL A 61 18.01 4.54 -8.23
N ARG A 62 18.78 3.47 -8.00
CA ARG A 62 19.96 3.50 -7.10
C ARG A 62 21.07 4.41 -7.60
N ARG A 63 21.27 4.52 -8.93
CA ARG A 63 22.25 5.44 -9.51
C ARG A 63 21.87 6.90 -9.37
N LYS A 64 20.58 7.22 -9.18
CA LYS A 64 20.13 8.54 -8.75
C LYS A 64 20.39 8.77 -7.25
N ARG A 65 21.55 8.39 -6.74
CA ARG A 65 21.96 8.83 -5.40
C ARG A 65 21.97 10.35 -5.42
N LEU A 66 21.09 10.92 -4.59
CA LEU A 66 21.06 12.36 -4.36
C LEU A 66 22.42 12.76 -3.81
N THR A 67 23.27 13.33 -4.65
CA THR A 67 24.48 14.01 -4.19
C THR A 67 24.09 15.27 -3.45
N SER A 68 24.97 15.79 -2.61
CA SER A 68 24.71 17.06 -1.91
C SER A 68 24.37 18.20 -2.89
N GLU A 69 24.98 18.21 -4.07
CA GLU A 69 24.72 19.19 -5.13
C GLU A 69 23.32 19.00 -5.75
N THR A 70 22.92 17.74 -6.04
CA THR A 70 21.58 17.42 -6.56
C THR A 70 20.52 17.79 -5.53
N VAL A 71 20.73 17.48 -4.24
CA VAL A 71 19.80 17.87 -3.16
C VAL A 71 19.69 19.40 -3.07
N ALA A 72 20.81 20.12 -3.16
CA ALA A 72 20.81 21.57 -3.12
C ALA A 72 20.05 22.17 -4.32
N ALA A 73 20.25 21.64 -5.52
CA ALA A 73 19.62 22.15 -6.74
C ALA A 73 18.14 21.74 -6.85
N GLU A 74 17.81 20.47 -6.64
CA GLU A 74 16.47 19.92 -6.91
C GLU A 74 15.50 20.05 -5.73
N ILE A 75 15.99 20.13 -4.52
CA ILE A 75 15.15 20.19 -3.30
C ILE A 75 15.28 21.55 -2.61
N VAL A 76 16.48 21.90 -2.15
CA VAL A 76 16.66 23.11 -1.32
C VAL A 76 16.39 24.39 -2.11
N GLY A 77 16.82 24.44 -3.36
CA GLY A 77 16.59 25.60 -4.24
C GLY A 77 15.10 25.88 -4.46
N PRO A 78 14.31 24.90 -4.97
CA PRO A 78 12.86 25.03 -5.09
C PRO A 78 12.14 25.28 -3.77
N TYR A 79 12.54 24.59 -2.68
CA TYR A 79 11.99 24.80 -1.34
C TYR A 79 12.10 26.25 -0.89
N ARG A 80 13.28 26.87 -1.06
CA ARG A 80 13.51 28.28 -0.67
C ARG A 80 12.71 29.28 -1.51
N ARG A 81 12.48 28.98 -2.79
CA ARG A 81 11.74 29.88 -3.71
C ARG A 81 10.23 29.71 -3.60
N ALA A 82 9.75 28.59 -3.07
CA ALA A 82 8.33 28.30 -2.99
C ALA A 82 7.63 29.20 -1.94
N LYS A 83 6.57 29.90 -2.37
CA LYS A 83 5.73 30.72 -1.49
C LYS A 83 4.83 29.86 -0.58
N ARG A 84 4.47 28.67 -1.02
CA ARG A 84 3.67 27.69 -0.26
C ARG A 84 4.24 26.31 -0.49
N ARG A 85 4.33 25.50 0.55
CA ARG A 85 4.96 24.19 0.54
C ARG A 85 4.06 23.16 1.22
N LEU A 86 3.89 22.02 0.59
CA LEU A 86 3.27 20.85 1.18
C LEU A 86 4.37 19.82 1.46
N LEU A 87 4.51 19.45 2.71
CA LEU A 87 5.49 18.48 3.20
C LEU A 87 4.73 17.24 3.69
N LEU A 88 4.85 16.14 2.95
CA LEU A 88 4.26 14.86 3.30
C LEU A 88 5.35 13.94 3.84
N PHE A 89 5.21 13.50 5.07
CA PHE A 89 6.17 12.60 5.72
C PHE A 89 5.48 11.29 6.09
N ASP A 90 6.06 10.19 5.64
CA ASP A 90 5.79 8.88 6.21
C ASP A 90 6.49 8.76 7.56
N TYR A 91 5.92 7.99 8.50
CA TYR A 91 6.44 7.90 9.85
C TYR A 91 7.40 6.72 10.04
N ASP A 92 6.91 5.50 9.87
CA ASP A 92 7.67 4.29 10.20
C ASP A 92 8.71 3.99 9.11
N GLY A 93 9.98 3.98 9.48
CA GLY A 93 11.10 3.82 8.56
C GLY A 93 11.58 5.11 7.88
N THR A 94 10.85 6.23 8.05
CA THR A 94 11.20 7.56 7.51
C THR A 94 11.53 8.54 8.63
N LEU A 95 10.58 8.90 9.47
CA LEU A 95 10.77 9.82 10.61
C LEU A 95 11.22 9.09 11.88
N ALA A 96 10.85 7.83 12.02
CA ALA A 96 11.29 6.96 13.11
C ALA A 96 11.84 5.64 12.55
N PRO A 97 12.87 5.04 13.17
CA PRO A 97 13.38 3.75 12.77
C PRO A 97 12.32 2.66 12.98
N ILE A 98 12.30 1.67 12.09
CA ILE A 98 11.46 0.48 12.26
C ILE A 98 11.89 -0.26 13.53
N ARG A 99 10.93 -0.64 14.36
CA ARG A 99 11.11 -1.38 15.60
C ARG A 99 10.41 -2.74 15.52
N SER A 100 10.89 -3.70 16.30
CA SER A 100 10.26 -5.02 16.41
C SER A 100 8.85 -4.94 17.01
N ARG A 101 8.62 -3.96 17.88
CA ARG A 101 7.31 -3.65 18.46
C ARG A 101 6.87 -2.27 18.02
N PRO A 102 5.70 -2.14 17.40
CA PRO A 102 5.21 -0.84 16.92
C PRO A 102 5.14 0.23 18.01
N GLU A 103 4.83 -0.15 19.24
CA GLU A 103 4.68 0.76 20.40
C GLU A 103 6.02 1.40 20.79
N GLU A 104 7.14 0.79 20.46
CA GLU A 104 8.49 1.28 20.78
C GLU A 104 8.97 2.37 19.80
N ALA A 105 8.31 2.54 18.66
CA ALA A 105 8.67 3.56 17.69
C ALA A 105 8.09 4.93 18.08
N VAL A 106 8.29 5.35 19.34
CA VAL A 106 7.84 6.66 19.83
C VAL A 106 8.69 7.78 19.21
N PRO A 107 8.08 8.92 18.80
CA PRO A 107 8.83 10.05 18.25
C PRO A 107 9.81 10.63 19.27
N SER A 108 11.04 10.91 18.83
CA SER A 108 12.03 11.56 19.68
C SER A 108 11.67 13.03 19.92
N HIS A 109 12.15 13.61 21.02
CA HIS A 109 11.97 15.03 21.31
C HIS A 109 12.49 15.92 20.18
N ARG A 110 13.66 15.59 19.61
CA ARG A 110 14.25 16.29 18.46
C ARG A 110 13.34 16.28 17.22
N LEU A 111 12.68 15.15 16.94
CA LEU A 111 11.72 15.07 15.84
C LEU A 111 10.52 15.98 16.09
N CYS A 112 9.97 15.97 17.31
CA CYS A 112 8.84 16.84 17.66
C CYS A 112 9.20 18.33 17.56
N GLU A 113 10.40 18.73 17.93
CA GLU A 113 10.89 20.10 17.77
C GLU A 113 11.03 20.49 16.30
N LEU A 114 11.60 19.61 15.47
CA LEU A 114 11.70 19.83 14.03
C LEU A 114 10.31 20.00 13.39
N LEU A 115 9.38 19.11 13.70
CA LEU A 115 8.00 19.17 13.18
C LEU A 115 7.28 20.43 13.66
N ARG A 116 7.52 20.86 14.89
CA ARG A 116 6.98 22.14 15.41
C ARG A 116 7.53 23.32 14.62
N THR A 117 8.84 23.36 14.40
CA THR A 117 9.50 24.41 13.63
C THR A 117 8.95 24.49 12.20
N LEU A 118 8.86 23.34 11.53
CA LEU A 118 8.33 23.27 10.16
C LEU A 118 6.85 23.65 10.09
N GLY A 119 6.03 23.20 11.04
CA GLY A 119 4.59 23.44 11.04
C GLY A 119 4.20 24.86 11.50
N THR A 120 5.08 25.56 12.19
CA THR A 120 4.86 26.95 12.60
C THR A 120 5.10 27.94 11.45
N ASP A 121 5.91 27.57 10.46
CA ASP A 121 6.10 28.38 9.25
C ASP A 121 4.79 28.39 8.42
N ALA A 122 4.18 29.56 8.31
CA ALA A 122 2.91 29.76 7.59
C ALA A 122 2.97 29.37 6.09
N ALA A 123 4.17 29.34 5.50
CA ALA A 123 4.36 28.87 4.14
C ALA A 123 4.30 27.33 4.03
N ASN A 124 4.42 26.60 5.14
CA ASN A 124 4.42 25.16 5.16
C ASN A 124 3.07 24.59 5.57
N ARG A 125 2.65 23.54 4.89
CA ARG A 125 1.64 22.60 5.36
C ARG A 125 2.32 21.25 5.54
N VAL A 126 2.49 20.84 6.80
CA VAL A 126 3.13 19.57 7.16
C VAL A 126 2.05 18.53 7.42
N VAL A 127 2.17 17.37 6.80
CA VAL A 127 1.25 16.22 6.98
C VAL A 127 2.08 15.00 7.33
N ILE A 128 1.75 14.34 8.42
CA ILE A 128 2.31 13.04 8.80
C ILE A 128 1.33 11.97 8.31
N CYS A 129 1.80 11.07 7.44
CA CYS A 129 1.03 9.96 6.89
C CYS A 129 1.53 8.65 7.53
N SER A 130 0.64 7.82 8.06
CA SER A 130 1.03 6.56 8.70
C SER A 130 -0.07 5.50 8.60
N GLY A 131 0.33 4.22 8.64
CA GLY A 131 -0.58 3.11 8.85
C GLY A 131 -1.08 2.96 10.29
N ARG A 132 -0.53 3.73 11.23
CA ARG A 132 -0.92 3.70 12.65
C ARG A 132 -2.32 4.26 12.84
N ASP A 133 -2.97 3.80 13.92
CA ASP A 133 -4.30 4.28 14.32
C ASP A 133 -4.32 5.77 14.71
N SER A 134 -5.48 6.36 14.58
CA SER A 134 -5.68 7.80 14.85
C SER A 134 -5.40 8.19 16.28
N GLY A 135 -5.67 7.30 17.27
CA GLY A 135 -5.41 7.54 18.68
C GLY A 135 -3.92 7.62 18.98
N THR A 136 -3.11 6.74 18.39
CA THR A 136 -1.65 6.76 18.52
C THR A 136 -1.06 8.03 17.92
N LEU A 137 -1.47 8.43 16.72
CA LEU A 137 -1.00 9.67 16.10
C LEU A 137 -1.43 10.91 16.89
N GLU A 138 -2.65 10.91 17.44
CA GLU A 138 -3.13 12.00 18.29
C GLU A 138 -2.28 12.14 19.54
N LYS A 139 -1.97 11.04 20.23
CA LYS A 139 -1.13 11.02 21.43
C LYS A 139 0.26 11.58 21.16
N TRP A 140 0.85 11.29 19.99
CA TRP A 140 2.22 11.67 19.69
C TRP A 140 2.34 13.07 19.09
N PHE A 141 1.42 13.45 18.23
CA PHE A 141 1.53 14.65 17.39
C PHE A 141 0.36 15.61 17.52
N GLY A 142 -0.68 15.27 18.26
CA GLY A 142 -1.91 16.08 18.36
C GLY A 142 -1.70 17.50 18.88
N GLY A 143 -0.65 17.72 19.67
CA GLY A 143 -0.24 19.04 20.17
C GLY A 143 0.72 19.82 19.25
N LEU A 144 1.05 19.29 18.05
CA LEU A 144 1.95 19.94 17.09
C LEU A 144 1.14 20.64 15.98
N PRO A 145 1.69 21.70 15.37
CA PRO A 145 1.04 22.42 14.27
C PRO A 145 1.16 21.66 12.93
N VAL A 146 0.77 20.38 12.91
CA VAL A 146 0.83 19.49 11.75
C VAL A 146 -0.55 18.88 11.49
N SER A 147 -0.78 18.46 10.25
CA SER A 147 -1.94 17.63 9.88
C SER A 147 -1.56 16.16 9.99
N LEU A 148 -2.52 15.29 10.28
CA LEU A 148 -2.32 13.86 10.48
C LEU A 148 -3.21 13.06 9.52
N ALA A 149 -2.64 12.04 8.90
CA ALA A 149 -3.35 11.06 8.10
C ALA A 149 -3.05 9.67 8.67
N ALA A 150 -4.03 9.05 9.32
CA ALA A 150 -3.93 7.77 10.00
C ALA A 150 -4.53 6.65 9.15
N GLU A 151 -4.14 5.40 9.46
CA GLU A 151 -4.71 4.19 8.85
C GLU A 151 -4.71 4.27 7.31
N HIS A 152 -3.53 4.61 6.76
CA HIS A 152 -3.32 4.79 5.31
C HIS A 152 -4.25 5.83 4.67
N GLY A 153 -4.68 6.85 5.43
CA GLY A 153 -5.55 7.91 4.94
C GLY A 153 -7.04 7.68 5.19
N ALA A 154 -7.40 6.61 5.92
CA ALA A 154 -8.77 6.36 6.36
C ALA A 154 -9.30 7.48 7.25
N PHE A 155 -8.44 8.01 8.11
CA PHE A 155 -8.73 9.13 8.99
C PHE A 155 -7.78 10.29 8.73
N TYR A 156 -8.32 11.48 8.76
CA TYR A 156 -7.56 12.70 8.50
C TYR A 156 -7.93 13.79 9.52
N LYS A 157 -6.90 14.50 10.04
CA LYS A 157 -7.05 15.64 10.94
C LYS A 157 -6.25 16.84 10.40
N ASP A 158 -6.93 17.95 10.17
CA ASP A 158 -6.32 19.22 9.79
C ASP A 158 -6.74 20.30 10.80
N ARG A 159 -5.88 20.55 11.81
CA ARG A 159 -6.07 21.59 12.84
C ARG A 159 -7.43 21.54 13.55
N GLY A 160 -8.03 20.38 13.71
CA GLY A 160 -9.36 20.27 14.31
C GLY A 160 -9.70 18.83 14.70
N ALA A 161 -10.94 18.45 14.49
CA ALA A 161 -11.41 17.09 14.75
C ALA A 161 -10.98 16.12 13.63
N TRP A 162 -10.85 14.85 13.98
CA TRP A 162 -10.67 13.78 13.03
C TRP A 162 -11.87 13.64 12.09
N ARG A 163 -11.61 13.37 10.84
CA ARG A 163 -12.60 13.07 9.80
C ARG A 163 -12.32 11.67 9.25
N CYS A 164 -13.37 10.88 9.11
CA CYS A 164 -13.28 9.58 8.45
C CYS A 164 -13.53 9.75 6.95
N ASN A 165 -12.62 9.29 6.11
CA ASN A 165 -12.74 9.30 4.65
C ASN A 165 -13.29 7.99 4.08
N ILE A 166 -13.51 6.97 4.94
CA ILE A 166 -14.04 5.68 4.54
C ILE A 166 -15.56 5.70 4.69
N ARG A 167 -16.26 5.20 3.69
CA ARG A 167 -17.69 4.88 3.81
C ARG A 167 -17.80 3.45 4.36
N PRO A 168 -18.55 3.21 5.43
CA PRO A 168 -18.82 1.85 5.91
C PRO A 168 -19.40 1.00 4.78
N ALA A 169 -18.84 -0.17 4.56
CA ALA A 169 -19.37 -1.11 3.58
C ALA A 169 -20.55 -1.86 4.19
N SER A 170 -21.56 -2.18 3.40
CA SER A 170 -22.77 -2.88 3.87
C SER A 170 -22.49 -4.30 4.43
N TRP A 171 -21.35 -4.88 4.09
CA TRP A 171 -20.90 -6.19 4.57
C TRP A 171 -20.05 -6.13 5.86
N ASP A 172 -19.61 -4.94 6.26
CA ASP A 172 -18.72 -4.71 7.40
C ASP A 172 -19.20 -5.36 8.71
N PRO A 173 -20.46 -5.20 9.15
CA PRO A 173 -20.95 -5.86 10.38
C PRO A 173 -20.91 -7.39 10.34
N LYS A 174 -21.13 -7.98 9.17
CA LYS A 174 -21.10 -9.45 8.99
C LYS A 174 -19.66 -9.98 9.06
N LEU A 175 -18.72 -9.26 8.44
CA LEU A 175 -17.31 -9.64 8.45
C LEU A 175 -16.72 -9.44 9.85
N SER A 176 -17.02 -8.35 10.52
CA SER A 176 -16.55 -8.08 11.88
C SER A 176 -16.98 -9.19 12.85
N ALA A 177 -18.26 -9.59 12.83
CA ALA A 177 -18.75 -10.70 13.64
C ALA A 177 -18.04 -12.02 13.35
N LEU A 178 -17.71 -12.30 12.07
CA LEU A 178 -16.97 -13.49 11.66
C LEU A 178 -15.53 -13.46 12.18
N LEU A 179 -14.85 -12.33 12.01
CA LEU A 179 -13.46 -12.14 12.47
C LEU A 179 -13.34 -12.26 13.98
N GLU A 180 -14.28 -11.66 14.75
CA GLU A 180 -14.33 -11.80 16.21
C GLU A 180 -14.53 -13.26 16.65
N HIS A 181 -15.35 -14.03 15.94
CA HIS A 181 -15.54 -15.45 16.22
C HIS A 181 -14.24 -16.24 16.07
N PHE A 182 -13.43 -15.96 15.05
CA PHE A 182 -12.15 -16.63 14.84
C PHE A 182 -11.02 -16.10 15.73
N ALA A 183 -11.03 -14.83 16.12
CA ALA A 183 -10.03 -14.26 17.00
C ALA A 183 -10.12 -14.76 18.46
N ARG A 184 -11.27 -15.35 18.86
CA ARG A 184 -11.49 -15.93 20.20
C ARG A 184 -11.10 -17.42 20.31
N LYS A 185 -10.69 -18.06 19.22
CA LYS A 185 -10.16 -19.45 19.17
C LYS A 185 -8.66 -19.47 19.20
#